data_ac3e0ba6f9f593003c2e5fc6baef36f9
#
_entry.id   ac3e0ba6f9f593003c2e5fc6baef36f9
#
_cell.length_a   1.000
_cell.length_b   1.000
_cell.length_c   1.000
_cell.angle_alpha   90.00
_cell.angle_beta   90.00
_cell.angle_gamma   90.00
#
_symmetry.space_group_name_H-M   'P 1'
#
loop_
_entity.id
_entity.type
_entity.pdbx_description
1 polymer ?
#
loop_
_entity_poly.entity_id
_entity_poly.type
_entity_poly.pdbx_seq_one_letter_code
_entity_poly.pdbx_strand_id
1 'polypeptide(L)'
;VASRDAHRPNLLVVLTDDQGPWAMGHRNRDLVTPAIGELVAGGTELDRFFCASPVCSPARASLLTGRMPSAHGVHDWIRGEAYGVRDEDSYLACLTTTPEVLATAGYECGHSGKWHLGTSRHPAPGFTSWYAHRTGDGRYVGAPVWRDGRAEDEPRYLTEAITDEAVAFLEANGANDRPFYLQVNYTAPHSPWVDQHPARYTEVYDGATFDSCPREEPHPWFSWEPGPVSDAMTDPVPSLLGYFASLTAVDAGVRRLLDLLDATGARESTCVVYTSDNGFSCGHHGIWGKGNGTWPLNMWENSVRVPFVVSFPGRIAAGRVDSGLTSACDLHPTLLDLAGVAVPEDPLAAGRSVLPRLLGEETGGDEAVVVFDEYGGTRMARTAQWKYVVRRDGPEELYDLVNDPDERENRSGEQGSAIRRDELAGVLHDWFARHNAAERDAFARPVSGRGQVSPLWRGRSDAETYASAAGERHAAAPAVSRRRPP
;
A
#
# COMPACT_ATOMS: atom_id res chain seq x y z
N VAL A 1 -24.13 17.11 27.85
CA VAL A 1 -22.67 17.10 28.04
C VAL A 1 -22.34 15.74 28.61
N ALA A 2 -22.09 14.75 27.74
CA ALA A 2 -21.62 13.43 28.13
C ALA A 2 -20.13 13.56 28.51
N SER A 3 -19.75 12.95 29.63
CA SER A 3 -18.38 12.97 30.16
C SER A 3 -17.39 12.39 29.13
N ARG A 4 -16.43 13.19 28.72
CA ARG A 4 -15.33 12.81 27.83
C ARG A 4 -14.20 12.03 28.56
N ASP A 5 -14.53 11.23 29.55
CA ASP A 5 -13.61 10.28 30.21
C ASP A 5 -13.74 8.86 29.60
N ALA A 6 -14.05 8.75 28.30
CA ALA A 6 -13.88 7.51 27.60
C ALA A 6 -12.38 7.32 27.31
N HIS A 7 -11.76 6.26 27.86
CA HIS A 7 -10.39 5.86 27.53
C HIS A 7 -10.19 5.93 26.02
N ARG A 8 -9.13 6.60 25.57
CA ARG A 8 -8.74 6.66 24.16
C ARG A 8 -8.44 5.24 23.68
N PRO A 9 -8.91 4.83 22.49
CA PRO A 9 -8.68 3.48 22.00
C PRO A 9 -7.20 3.24 21.67
N ASN A 10 -6.79 2.00 21.78
CA ASN A 10 -5.56 1.53 21.16
C ASN A 10 -5.76 1.43 19.64
N LEU A 11 -4.70 1.64 18.89
CA LEU A 11 -4.70 1.56 17.43
C LEU A 11 -3.65 0.54 16.96
N LEU A 12 -4.07 -0.54 16.32
CA LEU A 12 -3.23 -1.53 15.67
C LEU A 12 -3.44 -1.46 14.17
N VAL A 13 -2.40 -1.06 13.43
CA VAL A 13 -2.42 -1.00 11.97
C VAL A 13 -1.53 -2.11 11.41
N VAL A 14 -2.13 -3.06 10.70
CA VAL A 14 -1.44 -4.12 9.97
C VAL A 14 -1.40 -3.73 8.50
N LEU A 15 -0.21 -3.55 7.96
CA LEU A 15 0.05 -3.13 6.59
C LEU A 15 0.83 -4.21 5.85
N THR A 16 0.29 -4.71 4.75
CA THR A 16 0.99 -5.58 3.80
C THR A 16 1.61 -4.77 2.66
N ASP A 17 2.41 -5.42 1.83
CA ASP A 17 3.14 -4.84 0.71
C ASP A 17 2.81 -5.62 -0.58
N ASP A 18 2.26 -4.95 -1.59
CA ASP A 18 1.87 -5.60 -2.85
C ASP A 18 0.71 -6.61 -2.72
N GLN A 19 -0.31 -6.29 -1.93
CA GLN A 19 -1.50 -7.13 -1.84
C GLN A 19 -2.66 -6.59 -2.68
N GLY A 20 -3.03 -7.32 -3.73
CA GLY A 20 -4.17 -6.98 -4.57
C GLY A 20 -5.51 -7.14 -3.83
N PRO A 21 -6.57 -6.43 -4.26
CA PRO A 21 -7.90 -6.48 -3.63
C PRO A 21 -8.56 -7.85 -3.74
N TRP A 22 -8.12 -8.66 -4.69
CA TRP A 22 -8.56 -10.05 -4.92
C TRP A 22 -7.91 -11.05 -3.95
N ALA A 23 -6.79 -10.67 -3.31
CA ALA A 23 -5.96 -11.54 -2.48
C ALA A 23 -6.44 -11.51 -1.00
N MET A 24 -7.71 -11.81 -0.78
CA MET A 24 -8.37 -11.95 0.52
C MET A 24 -9.13 -13.28 0.54
N GLY A 25 -9.00 -14.09 1.60
CA GLY A 25 -9.58 -15.44 1.65
C GLY A 25 -11.08 -15.51 1.40
N HIS A 26 -11.86 -14.48 1.77
CA HIS A 26 -13.29 -14.41 1.47
C HIS A 26 -13.60 -14.03 0.01
N ARG A 27 -12.62 -13.56 -0.75
CA ARG A 27 -12.72 -13.18 -2.18
C ARG A 27 -12.01 -14.18 -3.10
N ASN A 28 -11.05 -14.91 -2.56
CA ASN A 28 -10.22 -15.87 -3.29
C ASN A 28 -10.25 -17.23 -2.60
N ARG A 29 -10.93 -18.20 -3.24
CA ARG A 29 -11.15 -19.54 -2.69
C ARG A 29 -9.88 -20.36 -2.49
N ASP A 30 -8.80 -20.03 -3.20
CA ASP A 30 -7.53 -20.76 -3.11
C ASP A 30 -6.65 -20.21 -1.98
N LEU A 31 -6.97 -19.02 -1.42
CA LEU A 31 -6.18 -18.37 -0.39
C LEU A 31 -6.67 -18.71 1.02
N VAL A 32 -5.76 -19.15 1.88
CA VAL A 32 -6.05 -19.55 3.26
C VAL A 32 -5.62 -18.45 4.24
N THR A 33 -6.60 -17.61 4.66
CA THR A 33 -6.40 -16.50 5.61
C THR A 33 -7.57 -16.38 6.59
N PRO A 34 -7.74 -17.37 7.51
CA PRO A 34 -8.88 -17.42 8.42
C PRO A 34 -8.90 -16.29 9.46
N ALA A 35 -7.74 -15.83 9.97
CA ALA A 35 -7.69 -14.74 10.95
C ALA A 35 -8.06 -13.39 10.34
N ILE A 36 -7.60 -13.12 9.11
CA ILE A 36 -8.03 -11.95 8.34
C ILE A 36 -9.54 -12.06 8.03
N GLY A 37 -10.02 -13.28 7.71
CA GLY A 37 -11.46 -13.54 7.55
C GLY A 37 -12.28 -13.21 8.80
N GLU A 38 -11.74 -13.47 9.99
CA GLU A 38 -12.36 -13.09 11.26
C GLU A 38 -12.42 -11.56 11.43
N LEU A 39 -11.36 -10.83 11.06
CA LEU A 39 -11.39 -9.36 11.05
C LEU A 39 -12.47 -8.82 10.12
N VAL A 40 -12.63 -9.41 8.92
CA VAL A 40 -13.69 -9.04 7.96
C VAL A 40 -15.07 -9.31 8.56
N ALA A 41 -15.28 -10.49 9.15
CA ALA A 41 -16.55 -10.85 9.77
C ALA A 41 -16.87 -10.01 11.01
N GLY A 42 -15.85 -9.62 11.78
CA GLY A 42 -15.96 -8.83 13.01
C GLY A 42 -15.83 -7.30 12.80
N GLY A 43 -15.79 -6.83 11.56
CA GLY A 43 -15.55 -5.42 11.25
C GLY A 43 -16.32 -4.90 10.05
N THR A 44 -15.92 -3.73 9.58
CA THR A 44 -16.40 -3.12 8.33
C THR A 44 -15.28 -3.16 7.29
N GLU A 45 -15.57 -3.69 6.10
CA GLU A 45 -14.74 -3.64 4.93
C GLU A 45 -15.08 -2.41 4.08
N LEU A 46 -14.07 -1.56 3.75
CA LEU A 46 -14.19 -0.54 2.71
C LEU A 46 -13.73 -1.16 1.40
N ASP A 47 -14.67 -1.69 0.61
CA ASP A 47 -14.34 -2.49 -0.58
C ASP A 47 -13.83 -1.66 -1.76
N ARG A 48 -13.92 -0.32 -1.67
CA ARG A 48 -13.42 0.66 -2.65
C ARG A 48 -12.42 1.61 -2.01
N PHE A 49 -11.41 1.04 -1.36
CA PHE A 49 -10.28 1.77 -0.81
C PHE A 49 -9.10 1.74 -1.78
N PHE A 50 -8.55 2.93 -2.09
CA PHE A 50 -7.52 3.12 -3.12
C PHE A 50 -6.23 3.66 -2.53
N CYS A 51 -5.09 3.11 -2.94
CA CYS A 51 -3.80 3.73 -2.65
C CYS A 51 -3.70 5.12 -3.30
N ALA A 52 -2.88 6.00 -2.73
CA ALA A 52 -2.63 7.31 -3.32
C ALA A 52 -1.66 7.24 -4.52
N SER A 53 -0.83 6.21 -4.53
CA SER A 53 0.10 5.87 -5.61
C SER A 53 0.38 4.37 -5.55
N PRO A 54 0.39 3.65 -6.71
CA PRO A 54 0.67 2.21 -6.72
C PRO A 54 2.18 1.89 -6.62
N VAL A 55 2.87 2.55 -5.68
CA VAL A 55 4.30 2.45 -5.41
C VAL A 55 4.55 2.55 -3.91
N CYS A 56 5.36 1.65 -3.35
CA CYS A 56 5.52 1.48 -1.89
C CYS A 56 5.83 2.78 -1.13
N SER A 57 6.94 3.46 -1.43
CA SER A 57 7.37 4.64 -0.67
C SER A 57 6.38 5.81 -0.78
N PRO A 58 5.91 6.22 -1.97
CA PRO A 58 4.86 7.23 -2.10
C PRO A 58 3.57 6.87 -1.37
N ALA A 59 3.09 5.62 -1.50
CA ALA A 59 1.88 5.17 -0.82
C ALA A 59 2.02 5.23 0.71
N ARG A 60 3.14 4.76 1.26
CA ARG A 60 3.42 4.79 2.72
C ARG A 60 3.51 6.21 3.25
N ALA A 61 4.11 7.14 2.49
CA ALA A 61 4.13 8.55 2.85
C ALA A 61 2.72 9.15 2.91
N SER A 62 1.85 8.79 1.94
CA SER A 62 0.45 9.25 1.91
C SER A 62 -0.37 8.71 3.08
N LEU A 63 -0.22 7.42 3.43
CA LEU A 63 -0.89 6.79 4.58
C LEU A 63 -0.55 7.49 5.91
N LEU A 64 0.68 7.97 6.07
CA LEU A 64 1.16 8.60 7.30
C LEU A 64 0.84 10.09 7.40
N THR A 65 0.65 10.79 6.27
CA THR A 65 0.57 12.25 6.23
C THR A 65 -0.77 12.79 5.75
N GLY A 66 -1.60 11.95 5.11
CA GLY A 66 -2.84 12.40 4.45
C GLY A 66 -2.60 13.25 3.20
N ARG A 67 -1.35 13.33 2.70
CA ARG A 67 -0.96 14.09 1.50
C ARG A 67 -0.73 13.18 0.29
N MET A 68 -0.85 13.75 -0.88
CA MET A 68 -0.47 13.09 -2.13
C MET A 68 1.03 13.22 -2.43
N PRO A 69 1.60 12.39 -3.31
CA PRO A 69 3.00 12.44 -3.70
C PRO A 69 3.51 13.84 -4.08
N SER A 70 2.79 14.55 -4.93
CA SER A 70 3.14 15.94 -5.33
C SER A 70 2.98 16.98 -4.20
N ALA A 71 2.50 16.58 -3.02
CA ALA A 71 2.45 17.44 -1.83
C ALA A 71 3.46 17.02 -0.76
N HIS A 72 3.73 15.72 -0.57
CA HIS A 72 4.73 15.27 0.41
C HIS A 72 6.14 15.12 -0.19
N GLY A 73 6.30 15.02 -1.52
CA GLY A 73 7.60 15.03 -2.19
C GLY A 73 8.32 13.67 -2.22
N VAL A 74 7.65 12.58 -1.88
CA VAL A 74 8.11 11.21 -2.16
C VAL A 74 7.44 10.77 -3.46
N HIS A 75 8.21 10.74 -4.55
CA HIS A 75 7.70 10.59 -5.90
C HIS A 75 7.96 9.22 -6.50
N ASP A 76 8.98 8.53 -6.00
CA ASP A 76 9.43 7.26 -6.52
C ASP A 76 9.77 6.33 -5.34
N TRP A 77 9.98 5.03 -5.57
CA TRP A 77 10.51 4.19 -4.52
C TRP A 77 11.87 4.70 -4.07
N ILE A 78 12.11 4.68 -2.76
CA ILE A 78 13.33 5.22 -2.19
C ILE A 78 14.43 4.19 -2.30
N ARG A 79 15.51 4.53 -2.98
CA ARG A 79 16.73 3.71 -3.04
C ARG A 79 17.46 3.81 -1.72
N GLY A 80 17.75 2.65 -1.12
CA GLY A 80 18.55 2.57 0.10
C GLY A 80 19.98 2.05 -0.14
N GLU A 81 20.64 1.61 0.93
CA GLU A 81 22.02 1.09 0.91
C GLU A 81 22.21 -0.07 -0.07
N ALA A 82 21.20 -0.92 -0.28
CA ALA A 82 21.25 -2.01 -1.25
C ALA A 82 21.57 -1.56 -2.67
N TYR A 83 21.27 -0.29 -2.98
CA TYR A 83 21.53 0.35 -4.27
C TYR A 83 22.69 1.38 -4.22
N GLY A 84 23.51 1.31 -3.17
CA GLY A 84 24.68 2.19 -3.00
C GLY A 84 24.35 3.62 -2.56
N VAL A 85 23.12 3.87 -2.12
CA VAL A 85 22.68 5.16 -1.57
C VAL A 85 22.74 5.10 -0.05
N ARG A 86 23.32 6.13 0.58
CA ARG A 86 23.33 6.24 2.03
C ARG A 86 21.92 6.52 2.54
N ASP A 87 21.45 5.68 3.44
CA ASP A 87 20.17 5.82 4.11
C ASP A 87 20.31 6.71 5.36
N GLU A 88 20.63 8.00 5.13
CA GLU A 88 20.89 8.98 6.22
C GLU A 88 19.72 9.95 6.40
N ASP A 89 18.79 10.02 5.45
CA ASP A 89 17.74 11.05 5.42
C ASP A 89 16.35 10.48 5.70
N SER A 90 15.58 11.19 6.49
CA SER A 90 14.13 11.02 6.54
C SER A 90 13.48 11.79 5.39
N TYR A 91 12.71 11.12 4.56
CA TYR A 91 11.96 11.78 3.48
C TYR A 91 10.74 12.56 4.00
N LEU A 92 10.34 12.30 5.26
CA LEU A 92 9.21 12.96 5.92
C LEU A 92 9.64 14.08 6.90
N ALA A 93 10.92 14.48 6.94
CA ALA A 93 11.47 15.38 7.96
C ALA A 93 10.75 16.74 8.09
N CYS A 94 10.05 17.20 7.05
CA CYS A 94 9.33 18.48 7.06
C CYS A 94 7.80 18.30 7.05
N LEU A 95 7.32 17.12 7.44
CA LEU A 95 5.91 16.76 7.41
C LEU A 95 5.46 16.28 8.78
N THR A 96 4.22 16.58 9.13
CA THR A 96 3.58 16.04 10.32
C THR A 96 3.00 14.67 10.00
N THR A 97 3.31 13.68 10.83
CA THR A 97 2.89 12.29 10.62
C THR A 97 1.95 11.81 11.73
N THR A 98 1.16 10.77 11.44
CA THR A 98 0.25 10.16 12.42
C THR A 98 0.94 9.81 13.74
N PRO A 99 2.11 9.11 13.77
CA PRO A 99 2.78 8.77 15.04
C PRO A 99 3.25 9.98 15.83
N GLU A 100 3.69 11.07 15.19
CA GLU A 100 4.09 12.30 15.88
C GLU A 100 2.92 12.96 16.61
N VAL A 101 1.77 13.05 15.93
CA VAL A 101 0.55 13.63 16.52
C VAL A 101 0.04 12.77 17.67
N LEU A 102 0.00 11.44 17.48
CA LEU A 102 -0.44 10.51 18.51
C LEU A 102 0.50 10.49 19.73
N ALA A 103 1.82 10.49 19.51
CA ALA A 103 2.81 10.56 20.59
C ALA A 103 2.65 11.84 21.40
N THR A 104 2.44 13.00 20.75
CA THR A 104 2.16 14.27 21.43
C THR A 104 0.86 14.21 22.23
N ALA A 105 -0.11 13.41 21.78
CA ALA A 105 -1.37 13.17 22.50
C ALA A 105 -1.25 12.11 23.61
N GLY A 106 -0.05 11.55 23.86
CA GLY A 106 0.22 10.63 24.96
C GLY A 106 0.14 9.15 24.61
N TYR A 107 0.08 8.80 23.33
CA TYR A 107 0.17 7.42 22.86
C TYR A 107 1.59 6.88 22.99
N GLU A 108 1.72 5.60 23.31
CA GLU A 108 2.95 4.84 23.14
C GLU A 108 2.97 4.30 21.70
N CYS A 109 3.99 4.67 20.90
CA CYS A 109 4.01 4.35 19.48
C CYS A 109 5.10 3.34 19.15
N GLY A 110 4.72 2.22 18.50
CA GLY A 110 5.62 1.16 18.06
C GLY A 110 5.56 0.94 16.54
N HIS A 111 6.71 0.54 15.98
CA HIS A 111 6.84 0.13 14.59
C HIS A 111 7.58 -1.21 14.50
N SER A 112 7.03 -2.13 13.71
CA SER A 112 7.69 -3.39 13.39
C SER A 112 7.59 -3.68 11.90
N GLY A 113 8.71 -3.78 11.19
CA GLY A 113 8.81 -4.23 9.81
C GLY A 113 9.29 -3.22 8.79
N LYS A 114 8.68 -3.18 7.60
CA LYS A 114 9.10 -2.33 6.49
C LYS A 114 8.75 -0.85 6.74
N TRP A 115 9.78 0.01 6.79
CA TRP A 115 9.62 1.46 6.84
C TRP A 115 9.60 2.08 5.44
N HIS A 116 10.70 1.98 4.70
CA HIS A 116 10.89 2.41 3.31
C HIS A 116 10.60 3.91 3.04
N LEU A 117 10.85 4.78 4.04
CA LEU A 117 10.69 6.23 3.95
C LEU A 117 11.98 7.00 4.30
N GLY A 118 13.10 6.45 3.88
CA GLY A 118 14.44 6.92 4.18
C GLY A 118 15.05 6.19 5.36
N THR A 119 15.87 6.87 6.17
CA THR A 119 16.59 6.21 7.24
C THR A 119 15.67 5.35 8.12
N SER A 120 16.03 4.08 8.24
CA SER A 120 15.35 3.10 9.10
C SER A 120 16.21 2.68 10.30
N ARG A 121 17.42 3.25 10.44
CA ARG A 121 18.37 2.92 11.51
C ARG A 121 17.88 3.35 12.90
N HIS A 122 17.19 4.47 12.96
CA HIS A 122 16.67 5.06 14.19
C HIS A 122 15.15 5.23 14.09
N PRO A 123 14.45 5.22 15.22
CA PRO A 123 13.02 5.49 15.23
C PRO A 123 12.68 6.77 14.47
N ALA A 124 11.69 6.72 13.59
CA ALA A 124 11.11 7.92 13.03
C ALA A 124 10.39 8.72 14.13
N PRO A 125 10.24 10.05 13.97
CA PRO A 125 9.60 10.88 14.98
C PRO A 125 8.24 10.32 15.44
N GLY A 126 8.03 10.32 16.74
CA GLY A 126 6.84 9.80 17.40
C GLY A 126 6.96 8.33 17.87
N PHE A 127 7.82 7.51 17.27
CA PHE A 127 8.01 6.13 17.68
C PHE A 127 9.04 5.96 18.81
N THR A 128 8.73 5.09 19.77
CA THR A 128 9.59 4.71 20.90
C THR A 128 10.08 3.27 20.81
N SER A 129 9.33 2.38 20.16
CA SER A 129 9.72 1.02 19.85
C SER A 129 9.94 0.86 18.34
N TRP A 130 11.06 0.23 17.95
CA TRP A 130 11.49 0.27 16.56
C TRP A 130 12.25 -0.99 16.14
N TYR A 131 11.62 -1.77 15.30
CA TYR A 131 12.25 -2.84 14.54
C TYR A 131 11.98 -2.61 13.06
N ALA A 132 13.01 -2.43 12.25
CA ALA A 132 12.82 -1.98 10.89
C ALA A 132 13.67 -2.76 9.87
N HIS A 133 13.04 -3.14 8.75
CA HIS A 133 13.75 -3.63 7.58
C HIS A 133 14.64 -2.52 7.01
N ARG A 134 15.90 -2.85 6.63
CA ARG A 134 16.87 -1.84 6.16
C ARG A 134 16.62 -1.37 4.75
N THR A 135 15.97 -2.19 3.94
CA THR A 135 15.63 -1.88 2.55
C THR A 135 14.12 -1.96 2.35
N GLY A 136 13.64 -1.70 1.15
CA GLY A 136 12.23 -1.80 0.84
C GLY A 136 11.76 -3.21 0.46
N ASP A 137 12.71 -4.10 0.13
CA ASP A 137 12.49 -5.43 -0.43
C ASP A 137 13.63 -6.38 -0.05
N GLY A 138 13.50 -7.66 -0.41
CA GLY A 138 14.56 -8.64 -0.27
C GLY A 138 14.09 -9.99 0.27
N ARG A 139 15.08 -10.84 0.57
CA ARG A 139 14.85 -12.20 1.06
C ARG A 139 14.12 -12.23 2.40
N TYR A 140 13.34 -13.30 2.63
CA TYR A 140 12.58 -13.49 3.85
C TYR A 140 13.37 -14.17 4.99
N VAL A 141 14.48 -14.81 4.68
CA VAL A 141 15.41 -15.40 5.67
C VAL A 141 16.78 -14.76 5.51
N GLY A 142 17.38 -14.34 6.59
CA GLY A 142 18.60 -13.52 6.58
C GLY A 142 18.32 -12.11 6.03
N ALA A 143 17.13 -11.59 6.26
CA ALA A 143 16.74 -10.25 5.83
C ALA A 143 17.55 -9.18 6.58
N PRO A 144 18.01 -8.10 5.90
CA PRO A 144 18.73 -7.04 6.56
C PRO A 144 17.78 -6.20 7.42
N VAL A 145 18.05 -6.09 8.71
CA VAL A 145 17.21 -5.33 9.66
C VAL A 145 18.03 -4.39 10.53
N TRP A 146 17.36 -3.42 11.12
CA TRP A 146 17.82 -2.61 12.22
C TRP A 146 17.10 -3.03 13.50
N ARG A 147 17.86 -3.41 14.53
CA ARG A 147 17.39 -3.66 15.89
C ARG A 147 18.18 -2.77 16.84
N ASP A 148 17.52 -1.89 17.54
CA ASP A 148 18.17 -0.94 18.47
C ASP A 148 19.35 -0.17 17.84
N GLY A 149 19.19 0.25 16.57
CA GLY A 149 20.21 0.97 15.81
C GLY A 149 21.40 0.12 15.35
N ARG A 150 21.36 -1.22 15.56
CA ARG A 150 22.37 -2.16 15.08
C ARG A 150 21.92 -2.86 13.81
N ALA A 151 22.80 -2.94 12.84
CA ALA A 151 22.56 -3.68 11.60
C ALA A 151 22.73 -5.17 11.86
N GLU A 152 21.72 -5.96 11.52
CA GLU A 152 21.70 -7.42 11.67
C GLU A 152 21.13 -8.07 10.40
N ASP A 153 21.52 -9.32 10.14
CA ASP A 153 20.79 -10.21 9.23
C ASP A 153 19.87 -11.07 10.09
N GLU A 154 18.55 -10.91 9.94
CA GLU A 154 17.53 -11.62 10.71
C GLU A 154 17.52 -13.12 10.33
N PRO A 155 17.96 -14.04 11.20
CA PRO A 155 18.07 -15.45 10.86
C PRO A 155 16.71 -16.16 10.78
N ARG A 156 15.68 -15.60 11.44
CA ARG A 156 14.32 -16.13 11.42
C ARG A 156 13.62 -15.74 10.12
N TYR A 157 12.53 -16.40 9.82
CA TYR A 157 11.63 -15.98 8.76
C TYR A 157 11.05 -14.59 9.08
N LEU A 158 11.26 -13.62 8.18
CA LEU A 158 11.03 -12.19 8.43
C LEU A 158 9.59 -11.89 8.86
N THR A 159 8.59 -12.52 8.24
CA THR A 159 7.18 -12.32 8.60
C THR A 159 6.92 -12.69 10.07
N GLU A 160 7.54 -13.77 10.57
CA GLU A 160 7.43 -14.16 11.98
C GLU A 160 8.22 -13.23 12.89
N ALA A 161 9.42 -12.82 12.47
CA ALA A 161 10.23 -11.87 13.24
C ALA A 161 9.51 -10.54 13.44
N ILE A 162 8.86 -10.00 12.38
CA ILE A 162 8.02 -8.80 12.47
C ILE A 162 6.87 -9.02 13.47
N THR A 163 6.23 -10.18 13.43
CA THR A 163 5.15 -10.52 14.36
C THR A 163 5.66 -10.62 15.80
N ASP A 164 6.83 -11.28 16.04
CA ASP A 164 7.42 -11.44 17.36
C ASP A 164 7.71 -10.08 18.02
N GLU A 165 8.26 -9.13 17.28
CA GLU A 165 8.53 -7.78 17.77
C GLU A 165 7.23 -7.00 18.07
N ALA A 166 6.20 -7.20 17.25
CA ALA A 166 4.88 -6.63 17.48
C ALA A 166 4.22 -7.22 18.75
N VAL A 167 4.33 -8.54 18.94
CA VAL A 167 3.87 -9.24 20.17
C VAL A 167 4.60 -8.70 21.39
N ALA A 168 5.94 -8.58 21.33
CA ALA A 168 6.72 -8.03 22.44
C ALA A 168 6.30 -6.60 22.81
N PHE A 169 6.00 -5.77 21.82
CA PHE A 169 5.45 -4.43 22.06
C PHE A 169 4.09 -4.49 22.76
N LEU A 170 3.17 -5.35 22.30
CA LEU A 170 1.85 -5.51 22.91
C LEU A 170 1.93 -6.07 24.34
N GLU A 171 2.83 -7.02 24.61
CA GLU A 171 3.07 -7.54 25.97
C GLU A 171 3.57 -6.44 26.91
N ALA A 172 4.42 -5.55 26.42
CA ALA A 172 4.96 -4.45 27.22
C ALA A 172 3.94 -3.32 27.46
N ASN A 173 2.99 -3.11 26.53
CA ASN A 173 2.14 -1.91 26.52
C ASN A 173 0.63 -2.23 26.61
N GLY A 174 0.20 -3.44 26.28
CA GLY A 174 -1.22 -3.78 26.17
C GLY A 174 -2.00 -3.73 27.51
N ALA A 175 -1.34 -3.82 28.65
CA ALA A 175 -1.92 -3.72 29.99
C ALA A 175 -1.70 -2.35 30.66
N ASN A 176 -1.10 -1.38 29.96
CA ASN A 176 -0.83 -0.05 30.51
C ASN A 176 -2.06 0.85 30.42
N ASP A 177 -2.15 1.84 31.33
CA ASP A 177 -3.19 2.88 31.27
C ASP A 177 -3.03 3.83 30.08
N ARG A 178 -1.87 3.84 29.43
CA ARG A 178 -1.60 4.67 28.24
C ARG A 178 -2.04 3.93 26.98
N PRO A 179 -2.78 4.61 26.08
CA PRO A 179 -3.13 4.02 24.81
C PRO A 179 -1.88 3.80 23.93
N PHE A 180 -1.91 2.79 23.09
CA PHE A 180 -0.83 2.55 22.13
C PHE A 180 -1.28 2.74 20.68
N TYR A 181 -0.30 3.06 19.83
CA TYR A 181 -0.36 3.00 18.38
C TYR A 181 0.75 2.06 17.88
N LEU A 182 0.38 0.96 17.25
CA LEU A 182 1.33 -0.01 16.71
C LEU A 182 1.13 -0.17 15.21
N GLN A 183 2.20 0.05 14.45
CA GLN A 183 2.29 -0.33 13.04
C GLN A 183 3.04 -1.64 12.87
N VAL A 184 2.38 -2.64 12.28
CA VAL A 184 2.97 -3.93 11.89
C VAL A 184 3.01 -3.96 10.36
N ASN A 185 4.16 -3.63 9.81
CA ASN A 185 4.36 -3.42 8.38
C ASN A 185 5.10 -4.60 7.77
N TYR A 186 4.35 -5.60 7.30
CA TYR A 186 4.95 -6.76 6.65
C TYR A 186 5.57 -6.38 5.30
N THR A 187 6.66 -7.07 4.93
CA THR A 187 7.16 -7.10 3.55
C THR A 187 6.35 -8.03 2.68
N ALA A 188 5.70 -9.03 3.27
CA ALA A 188 4.80 -9.94 2.56
C ALA A 188 3.54 -9.20 2.04
N PRO A 189 3.03 -9.58 0.85
CA PRO A 189 3.51 -10.60 -0.07
C PRO A 189 4.48 -10.14 -1.17
N HIS A 190 5.28 -9.08 -0.98
CA HIS A 190 6.27 -8.60 -1.94
C HIS A 190 7.26 -9.72 -2.33
N SER A 191 7.74 -9.68 -3.58
CA SER A 191 8.80 -10.61 -4.05
C SER A 191 10.10 -10.50 -3.22
N PRO A 192 10.98 -11.55 -3.22
CA PRO A 192 10.90 -12.81 -3.98
C PRO A 192 9.97 -13.85 -3.37
N TRP A 193 9.41 -14.74 -4.20
CA TRP A 193 8.42 -15.73 -3.76
C TRP A 193 8.96 -17.15 -3.68
N VAL A 194 9.78 -17.54 -4.66
CA VAL A 194 10.25 -18.92 -4.80
C VAL A 194 11.30 -19.24 -3.75
N ASP A 195 11.14 -20.39 -3.06
CA ASP A 195 12.05 -20.90 -2.04
C ASP A 195 12.31 -19.94 -0.84
N GLN A 196 11.34 -19.07 -0.55
CA GLN A 196 11.47 -18.10 0.53
C GLN A 196 10.68 -18.45 1.80
N HIS A 197 9.73 -19.38 1.71
CA HIS A 197 8.73 -19.55 2.75
C HIS A 197 8.85 -20.92 3.42
N PRO A 198 8.68 -21.00 4.77
CA PRO A 198 8.70 -22.25 5.53
C PRO A 198 7.63 -23.24 5.04
N ALA A 199 7.96 -24.53 5.08
CA ALA A 199 7.11 -25.65 4.65
C ALA A 199 5.70 -25.61 5.25
N ARG A 200 5.56 -25.22 6.54
CA ARG A 200 4.25 -25.08 7.20
C ARG A 200 3.29 -24.09 6.54
N TYR A 201 3.78 -23.17 5.70
CA TYR A 201 2.96 -22.23 4.93
C TYR A 201 2.78 -22.65 3.48
N THR A 202 3.76 -23.37 2.90
CA THR A 202 3.66 -23.86 1.51
C THR A 202 2.91 -25.17 1.40
N GLU A 203 3.04 -26.09 2.36
CA GLU A 203 2.34 -27.39 2.39
C GLU A 203 0.82 -27.25 2.46
N VAL A 204 0.30 -26.11 2.94
CA VAL A 204 -1.15 -25.80 2.92
C VAL A 204 -1.70 -25.80 1.48
N TYR A 205 -0.82 -25.58 0.51
CA TYR A 205 -1.13 -25.48 -0.93
C TYR A 205 -0.65 -26.69 -1.74
N ASP A 206 -0.32 -27.81 -1.11
CA ASP A 206 0.10 -29.02 -1.80
C ASP A 206 -0.97 -29.49 -2.81
N GLY A 207 -0.57 -29.53 -4.08
CA GLY A 207 -1.48 -29.90 -5.19
C GLY A 207 -2.43 -28.78 -5.63
N ALA A 208 -2.29 -27.55 -5.12
CA ALA A 208 -3.09 -26.42 -5.57
C ALA A 208 -2.73 -26.03 -7.02
N THR A 209 -3.77 -25.72 -7.81
CA THR A 209 -3.63 -25.26 -9.20
C THR A 209 -3.67 -23.75 -9.33
N PHE A 210 -4.13 -23.05 -8.26
CA PHE A 210 -4.32 -21.60 -8.21
C PHE A 210 -5.20 -21.06 -9.34
N ASP A 211 -6.31 -21.74 -9.61
CA ASP A 211 -7.23 -21.39 -10.71
C ASP A 211 -7.95 -20.06 -10.49
N SER A 212 -7.87 -19.48 -9.28
CA SER A 212 -8.35 -18.15 -8.97
C SER A 212 -7.48 -17.03 -9.54
N CYS A 213 -6.25 -17.34 -9.97
CA CYS A 213 -5.36 -16.40 -10.63
C CYS A 213 -5.36 -16.65 -12.13
N PRO A 214 -5.70 -15.67 -12.96
CA PRO A 214 -5.80 -15.86 -14.41
C PRO A 214 -4.42 -16.08 -15.04
N ARG A 215 -4.43 -16.81 -16.16
CA ARG A 215 -3.24 -17.10 -16.99
C ARG A 215 -3.45 -16.49 -18.36
N GLU A 216 -3.48 -15.15 -18.39
CA GLU A 216 -3.69 -14.41 -19.61
C GLU A 216 -2.38 -14.31 -20.42
N GLU A 217 -2.52 -14.13 -21.73
CA GLU A 217 -1.37 -13.82 -22.58
C GLU A 217 -0.72 -12.51 -22.10
N PRO A 218 0.62 -12.39 -22.17
CA PRO A 218 1.31 -11.20 -21.71
C PRO A 218 0.78 -9.94 -22.37
N HIS A 219 0.45 -8.94 -21.55
CA HIS A 219 -0.01 -7.64 -22.05
C HIS A 219 1.09 -7.00 -22.92
N PRO A 220 0.75 -6.31 -24.03
CA PRO A 220 1.75 -5.65 -24.88
C PRO A 220 2.66 -4.64 -24.17
N TRP A 221 2.20 -4.09 -23.04
CA TRP A 221 2.95 -3.15 -22.21
C TRP A 221 3.70 -3.82 -21.06
N PHE A 222 3.62 -5.14 -20.91
CA PHE A 222 4.29 -5.83 -19.81
C PHE A 222 5.80 -5.57 -19.82
N SER A 223 6.36 -5.28 -18.67
CA SER A 223 7.80 -4.99 -18.51
C SER A 223 8.58 -6.29 -18.32
N TRP A 224 9.28 -6.74 -19.34
CA TRP A 224 10.10 -7.95 -19.34
C TRP A 224 11.50 -7.69 -18.73
N GLU A 225 11.57 -7.06 -17.57
CA GLU A 225 12.85 -6.97 -16.87
C GLU A 225 13.20 -8.29 -16.18
N PRO A 226 14.47 -8.78 -16.25
CA PRO A 226 14.87 -10.01 -15.56
C PRO A 226 14.62 -9.94 -14.06
N GLY A 227 14.00 -10.99 -13.51
CA GLY A 227 13.72 -11.09 -12.08
C GLY A 227 12.40 -11.77 -11.74
N PRO A 228 12.00 -11.81 -10.46
CA PRO A 228 10.87 -12.60 -9.98
C PRO A 228 9.56 -12.37 -10.74
N VAL A 229 9.31 -11.16 -11.23
CA VAL A 229 8.09 -10.77 -11.96
C VAL A 229 8.06 -11.43 -13.35
N SER A 230 9.18 -11.38 -14.11
CA SER A 230 9.28 -12.02 -15.42
C SER A 230 9.34 -13.55 -15.32
N ASP A 231 9.97 -14.06 -14.26
CA ASP A 231 9.98 -15.50 -13.96
C ASP A 231 8.55 -15.99 -13.69
N ALA A 232 7.78 -15.25 -12.88
CA ALA A 232 6.38 -15.54 -12.59
C ALA A 232 5.47 -15.48 -13.82
N MET A 233 5.74 -14.57 -14.76
CA MET A 233 5.01 -14.50 -16.02
C MET A 233 5.28 -15.72 -16.91
N THR A 234 6.48 -16.29 -16.81
CA THR A 234 6.91 -17.47 -17.59
C THR A 234 6.41 -18.77 -16.98
N ASP A 235 6.55 -18.93 -15.65
CA ASP A 235 6.07 -20.08 -14.88
C ASP A 235 5.42 -19.57 -13.58
N PRO A 236 4.09 -19.35 -13.57
CA PRO A 236 3.41 -18.70 -12.44
C PRO A 236 3.28 -19.56 -11.19
N VAL A 237 3.27 -20.91 -11.29
CA VAL A 237 2.92 -21.77 -10.15
C VAL A 237 3.86 -21.64 -8.97
N PRO A 238 5.20 -21.66 -9.11
CA PRO A 238 6.12 -21.47 -7.98
C PRO A 238 5.95 -20.09 -7.33
N SER A 239 5.71 -19.06 -8.13
CA SER A 239 5.52 -17.68 -7.62
C SER A 239 4.16 -17.51 -6.95
N LEU A 240 3.08 -18.12 -7.47
CA LEU A 240 1.78 -18.15 -6.81
C LEU A 240 1.85 -18.87 -5.47
N LEU A 241 2.51 -20.03 -5.43
CA LEU A 241 2.73 -20.75 -4.18
C LEU A 241 3.37 -19.84 -3.12
N GLY A 242 4.44 -19.14 -3.47
CA GLY A 242 5.11 -18.23 -2.53
C GLY A 242 4.28 -17.01 -2.15
N TYR A 243 3.59 -16.39 -3.11
CA TYR A 243 2.70 -15.26 -2.83
C TYR A 243 1.58 -15.65 -1.86
N PHE A 244 0.93 -16.79 -2.07
CA PHE A 244 -0.13 -17.29 -1.19
C PHE A 244 0.41 -17.73 0.18
N ALA A 245 1.53 -18.46 0.21
CA ALA A 245 2.17 -18.88 1.46
C ALA A 245 2.61 -17.68 2.32
N SER A 246 3.08 -16.61 1.69
CA SER A 246 3.46 -15.39 2.42
C SER A 246 2.26 -14.71 3.07
N LEU A 247 1.09 -14.68 2.41
CA LEU A 247 -0.15 -14.15 2.99
C LEU A 247 -0.71 -15.06 4.10
N THR A 248 -0.59 -16.38 3.95
CA THR A 248 -0.93 -17.32 5.05
C THR A 248 -0.02 -17.10 6.27
N ALA A 249 1.25 -16.75 6.05
CA ALA A 249 2.16 -16.41 7.14
C ALA A 249 1.78 -15.08 7.82
N VAL A 250 1.33 -14.07 7.03
CA VAL A 250 0.76 -12.83 7.60
C VAL A 250 -0.49 -13.13 8.42
N ASP A 251 -1.38 -13.97 7.91
CA ASP A 251 -2.60 -14.39 8.62
C ASP A 251 -2.29 -15.05 9.97
N ALA A 252 -1.29 -15.95 9.99
CA ALA A 252 -0.80 -16.55 11.24
C ALA A 252 -0.26 -15.49 12.22
N GLY A 253 0.41 -14.46 11.70
CA GLY A 253 0.84 -13.30 12.50
C GLY A 253 -0.35 -12.52 13.06
N VAL A 254 -1.33 -12.21 12.23
CA VAL A 254 -2.59 -11.55 12.65
C VAL A 254 -3.28 -12.38 13.74
N ARG A 255 -3.37 -13.71 13.59
CA ARG A 255 -3.93 -14.60 14.63
C ARG A 255 -3.26 -14.39 15.96
N ARG A 256 -1.91 -14.41 16.00
CA ARG A 256 -1.15 -14.23 17.23
C ARG A 256 -1.40 -12.88 17.89
N LEU A 257 -1.52 -11.80 17.11
CA LEU A 257 -1.81 -10.47 17.63
C LEU A 257 -3.21 -10.40 18.23
N LEU A 258 -4.23 -10.97 17.54
CA LEU A 258 -5.61 -11.02 18.04
C LEU A 258 -5.72 -11.86 19.31
N ASP A 259 -5.11 -13.05 19.34
CA ASP A 259 -5.11 -13.94 20.51
C ASP A 259 -4.48 -13.25 21.74
N LEU A 260 -3.41 -12.46 21.54
CA LEU A 260 -2.81 -11.70 22.62
C LEU A 260 -3.72 -10.57 23.12
N LEU A 261 -4.38 -9.84 22.21
CA LEU A 261 -5.35 -8.80 22.60
C LEU A 261 -6.53 -9.40 23.37
N ASP A 262 -7.00 -10.59 22.98
CA ASP A 262 -8.06 -11.31 23.70
C ASP A 262 -7.58 -11.79 25.06
N ALA A 263 -6.40 -12.41 25.14
CA ALA A 263 -5.82 -12.92 26.38
C ALA A 263 -5.54 -11.82 27.42
N THR A 264 -5.21 -10.62 26.97
CA THR A 264 -4.98 -9.44 27.83
C THR A 264 -6.22 -8.63 28.12
N GLY A 265 -7.36 -8.95 27.48
CA GLY A 265 -8.61 -8.17 27.58
C GLY A 265 -8.55 -6.83 26.85
N ALA A 266 -7.54 -6.59 26.03
CA ALA A 266 -7.36 -5.33 25.29
C ALA A 266 -8.17 -5.29 23.98
N ARG A 267 -8.77 -6.40 23.53
CA ARG A 267 -9.46 -6.50 22.23
C ARG A 267 -10.60 -5.48 22.08
N GLU A 268 -11.43 -5.30 23.11
CA GLU A 268 -12.57 -4.38 23.11
C GLU A 268 -12.14 -2.89 23.12
N SER A 269 -10.94 -2.59 23.55
CA SER A 269 -10.37 -1.24 23.56
C SER A 269 -9.43 -0.96 22.38
N THR A 270 -9.23 -1.94 21.47
CA THR A 270 -8.30 -1.82 20.36
C THR A 270 -9.04 -1.81 19.01
N CYS A 271 -8.84 -0.73 18.25
CA CYS A 271 -9.20 -0.65 16.84
C CYS A 271 -8.10 -1.32 16.01
N VAL A 272 -8.46 -2.34 15.24
CA VAL A 272 -7.54 -3.04 14.33
C VAL A 272 -7.86 -2.64 12.90
N VAL A 273 -6.87 -2.11 12.19
CA VAL A 273 -6.93 -1.79 10.76
C VAL A 273 -6.05 -2.77 10.01
N TYR A 274 -6.57 -3.40 8.97
CA TYR A 274 -5.80 -4.24 8.03
C TYR A 274 -5.88 -3.63 6.63
N THR A 275 -4.73 -3.40 6.01
CA THR A 275 -4.66 -2.83 4.64
C THR A 275 -3.35 -3.18 3.95
N SER A 276 -3.18 -2.73 2.69
CA SER A 276 -1.93 -2.79 1.92
C SER A 276 -1.51 -1.40 1.46
N ASP A 277 -0.23 -1.23 1.15
CA ASP A 277 0.28 0.03 0.62
C ASP A 277 -0.13 0.26 -0.83
N ASN A 278 -0.13 -0.79 -1.66
CA ASN A 278 -0.64 -0.77 -3.03
C ASN A 278 -1.17 -2.15 -3.43
N GLY A 279 -1.89 -2.19 -4.54
CA GLY A 279 -2.40 -3.42 -5.11
C GLY A 279 -1.33 -4.19 -5.90
N PHE A 280 -1.72 -5.36 -6.42
CA PHE A 280 -0.84 -6.22 -7.21
C PHE A 280 -1.64 -7.15 -8.12
N SER A 281 -1.12 -7.44 -9.30
CA SER A 281 -1.66 -8.41 -10.26
C SER A 281 -0.79 -9.66 -10.29
N CYS A 282 -1.41 -10.84 -10.20
CA CYS A 282 -0.79 -12.14 -10.43
C CYS A 282 -1.44 -12.78 -11.67
N GLY A 283 -1.08 -12.33 -12.87
CA GLY A 283 -1.63 -12.78 -14.14
C GLY A 283 -2.83 -11.99 -14.66
N HIS A 284 -3.49 -11.18 -13.83
CA HIS A 284 -4.59 -10.30 -14.25
C HIS A 284 -4.10 -9.31 -15.30
N HIS A 285 -4.88 -9.07 -16.36
CA HIS A 285 -4.49 -8.26 -17.52
C HIS A 285 -3.21 -8.74 -18.23
N GLY A 286 -2.80 -9.99 -18.04
CA GLY A 286 -1.56 -10.50 -18.60
C GLY A 286 -0.32 -9.84 -18.03
N ILE A 287 -0.36 -9.44 -16.73
CA ILE A 287 0.81 -8.90 -16.03
C ILE A 287 1.03 -9.56 -14.68
N TRP A 288 2.28 -9.51 -14.24
CA TRP A 288 2.68 -9.60 -12.85
C TRP A 288 3.22 -8.25 -12.40
N GLY A 289 2.71 -7.71 -11.31
CA GLY A 289 3.12 -6.40 -10.84
C GLY A 289 1.97 -5.48 -10.47
N LYS A 290 2.34 -4.25 -10.19
CA LYS A 290 1.46 -3.13 -9.86
C LYS A 290 1.51 -2.06 -10.96
N GLY A 291 1.38 -0.78 -10.65
CA GLY A 291 1.46 0.30 -11.65
C GLY A 291 2.65 0.19 -12.59
N ASN A 292 3.82 -0.14 -12.04
CA ASN A 292 5.07 -0.33 -12.79
C ASN A 292 5.23 -1.71 -13.49
N GLY A 293 4.24 -2.58 -13.40
CA GLY A 293 4.22 -3.85 -14.13
C GLY A 293 4.06 -3.68 -15.63
N THR A 294 3.77 -2.47 -16.09
CA THR A 294 3.65 -2.10 -17.50
C THR A 294 4.40 -0.81 -17.83
N TRP A 295 4.71 -0.64 -19.12
CA TRP A 295 5.12 0.65 -19.66
C TRP A 295 4.39 0.91 -21.00
N PRO A 296 3.59 1.97 -21.11
CA PRO A 296 3.22 2.98 -20.09
C PRO A 296 2.59 2.38 -18.82
N LEU A 297 2.70 3.10 -17.70
CA LEU A 297 2.21 2.65 -16.40
C LEU A 297 0.70 2.46 -16.37
N ASN A 298 0.22 1.41 -15.70
CA ASN A 298 -1.20 1.14 -15.57
C ASN A 298 -1.78 1.71 -14.25
N MET A 299 -3.10 1.92 -14.28
CA MET A 299 -3.92 2.31 -13.13
C MET A 299 -5.13 1.38 -12.96
N TRP A 300 -4.99 0.09 -13.33
CA TRP A 300 -6.07 -0.87 -13.19
C TRP A 300 -6.44 -1.12 -11.73
N GLU A 301 -7.69 -1.50 -11.48
CA GLU A 301 -8.21 -1.72 -10.12
C GLU A 301 -7.29 -2.61 -9.28
N ASN A 302 -6.71 -3.66 -9.89
CA ASN A 302 -5.79 -4.57 -9.18
C ASN A 302 -4.48 -3.91 -8.73
N SER A 303 -4.06 -2.83 -9.37
CA SER A 303 -2.84 -2.08 -9.01
C SER A 303 -3.11 -0.97 -8.00
N VAL A 304 -4.30 -0.35 -8.06
CA VAL A 304 -4.60 0.87 -7.28
C VAL A 304 -5.57 0.64 -6.13
N ARG A 305 -6.42 -0.39 -6.20
CA ARG A 305 -7.33 -0.76 -5.11
C ARG A 305 -6.64 -1.76 -4.18
N VAL A 306 -6.84 -1.58 -2.88
CA VAL A 306 -6.23 -2.42 -1.84
C VAL A 306 -7.27 -2.94 -0.86
N PRO A 307 -7.04 -4.05 -0.15
CA PRO A 307 -7.90 -4.47 0.94
C PRO A 307 -7.90 -3.40 2.05
N PHE A 308 -9.06 -3.17 2.65
CA PHE A 308 -9.16 -2.32 3.84
C PHE A 308 -10.27 -2.80 4.76
N VAL A 309 -9.90 -3.21 5.96
CA VAL A 309 -10.82 -3.69 6.98
C VAL A 309 -10.55 -2.95 8.29
N VAL A 310 -11.61 -2.51 8.96
CA VAL A 310 -11.53 -1.92 10.31
C VAL A 310 -12.41 -2.73 11.24
N SER A 311 -11.82 -3.28 12.29
CA SER A 311 -12.53 -4.05 13.32
C SER A 311 -12.33 -3.40 14.69
N PHE A 312 -13.43 -2.96 15.28
CA PHE A 312 -13.46 -2.38 16.62
C PHE A 312 -14.73 -2.83 17.35
N PRO A 313 -14.65 -3.88 18.16
CA PRO A 313 -15.81 -4.47 18.81
C PRO A 313 -16.66 -3.44 19.56
N GLY A 314 -17.96 -3.51 19.38
CA GLY A 314 -18.92 -2.61 20.06
C GLY A 314 -18.96 -1.16 19.54
N ARG A 315 -18.05 -0.77 18.62
CA ARG A 315 -18.02 0.58 18.04
C ARG A 315 -18.20 0.60 16.53
N ILE A 316 -17.57 -0.33 15.81
CA ILE A 316 -17.70 -0.45 14.35
C ILE A 316 -18.53 -1.69 14.04
N ALA A 317 -19.46 -1.58 13.10
CA ALA A 317 -20.40 -2.64 12.76
C ALA A 317 -19.66 -3.88 12.19
N ALA A 318 -20.00 -5.06 12.72
CA ALA A 318 -19.47 -6.31 12.24
C ALA A 318 -20.16 -6.76 10.93
N GLY A 319 -19.39 -7.40 10.04
CA GLY A 319 -19.88 -7.97 8.77
C GLY A 319 -20.45 -6.96 7.79
N ARG A 320 -20.06 -5.68 7.91
CA ARG A 320 -20.52 -4.62 7.01
C ARG A 320 -19.54 -4.43 5.87
N VAL A 321 -20.07 -4.24 4.66
CA VAL A 321 -19.32 -3.75 3.50
C VAL A 321 -19.79 -2.33 3.18
N ASP A 322 -18.86 -1.40 3.08
CA ASP A 322 -19.09 -0.01 2.67
C ASP A 322 -18.41 0.21 1.32
N SER A 323 -19.20 0.48 0.28
CA SER A 323 -18.74 0.66 -1.11
C SER A 323 -18.52 2.14 -1.50
N GLY A 324 -18.47 3.03 -0.53
CA GLY A 324 -18.10 4.43 -0.79
C GLY A 324 -16.61 4.55 -1.19
N LEU A 325 -16.32 5.38 -2.17
CA LEU A 325 -14.94 5.64 -2.59
C LEU A 325 -14.13 6.23 -1.44
N THR A 326 -12.94 5.72 -1.22
CA THR A 326 -12.07 6.11 -0.10
C THR A 326 -10.62 6.11 -0.55
N SER A 327 -9.86 7.13 -0.18
CA SER A 327 -8.43 7.27 -0.49
C SER A 327 -7.56 6.82 0.68
N ALA A 328 -6.37 6.32 0.39
CA ALA A 328 -5.34 6.07 1.41
C ALA A 328 -4.94 7.32 2.20
N CYS A 329 -5.11 8.51 1.62
CA CYS A 329 -4.91 9.77 2.33
C CYS A 329 -5.89 9.95 3.52
N ASP A 330 -7.06 9.27 3.48
CA ASP A 330 -8.09 9.35 4.53
C ASP A 330 -7.68 8.61 5.81
N LEU A 331 -6.68 7.72 5.75
CA LEU A 331 -6.25 6.94 6.92
C LEU A 331 -5.69 7.84 8.03
N HIS A 332 -4.82 8.79 7.69
CA HIS A 332 -4.23 9.72 8.65
C HIS A 332 -5.28 10.46 9.48
N PRO A 333 -6.22 11.23 8.90
CA PRO A 333 -7.24 11.92 9.67
C PRO A 333 -8.23 10.96 10.36
N THR A 334 -8.50 9.79 9.80
CA THR A 334 -9.39 8.79 10.42
C THR A 334 -8.79 8.20 11.70
N LEU A 335 -7.50 7.88 11.72
CA LEU A 335 -6.83 7.37 12.92
C LEU A 335 -6.79 8.42 14.03
N LEU A 336 -6.53 9.69 13.69
CA LEU A 336 -6.55 10.79 14.66
C LEU A 336 -7.95 11.02 15.22
N ASP A 337 -8.98 10.98 14.39
CA ASP A 337 -10.37 11.13 14.80
C ASP A 337 -10.84 9.97 15.69
N LEU A 338 -10.47 8.72 15.34
CA LEU A 338 -10.66 7.53 16.20
C LEU A 338 -10.01 7.71 17.57
N ALA A 339 -8.82 8.31 17.62
CA ALA A 339 -8.09 8.63 18.84
C ALA A 339 -8.70 9.80 19.63
N GLY A 340 -9.67 10.53 19.09
CA GLY A 340 -10.20 11.78 19.65
C GLY A 340 -9.13 12.88 19.71
N VAL A 341 -8.21 12.89 18.75
CA VAL A 341 -7.12 13.86 18.61
C VAL A 341 -7.41 14.78 17.43
N ALA A 342 -7.22 16.08 17.62
CA ALA A 342 -7.45 17.03 16.54
C ALA A 342 -6.48 16.79 15.38
N VAL A 343 -7.04 16.73 14.17
CA VAL A 343 -6.24 16.66 12.94
C VAL A 343 -5.55 18.02 12.75
N PRO A 344 -4.22 18.06 12.58
CA PRO A 344 -3.52 19.31 12.31
C PRO A 344 -4.04 19.99 11.04
N GLU A 345 -4.15 21.32 11.05
CA GLU A 345 -4.47 22.07 9.84
C GLU A 345 -3.35 21.93 8.82
N ASP A 346 -3.71 21.49 7.63
CA ASP A 346 -2.79 21.30 6.51
C ASP A 346 -3.50 21.62 5.19
N PRO A 347 -3.16 22.75 4.53
CA PRO A 347 -3.83 23.18 3.30
C PRO A 347 -3.59 22.24 2.12
N LEU A 348 -2.56 21.36 2.17
CA LEU A 348 -2.25 20.39 1.13
C LEU A 348 -2.74 18.98 1.46
N ALA A 349 -3.31 18.75 2.63
CA ALA A 349 -3.91 17.46 2.96
C ALA A 349 -5.06 17.17 2.00
N ALA A 350 -5.05 15.95 1.46
CA ALA A 350 -6.08 15.46 0.54
C ALA A 350 -7.09 14.56 1.25
N GLY A 351 -6.70 14.00 2.40
CA GLY A 351 -7.52 13.07 3.17
C GLY A 351 -8.54 13.76 4.06
N ARG A 352 -9.65 13.05 4.31
CA ARG A 352 -10.68 13.40 5.29
C ARG A 352 -10.99 12.18 6.16
N SER A 353 -11.46 12.40 7.39
CA SER A 353 -11.88 11.29 8.24
C SER A 353 -13.10 10.59 7.67
N VAL A 354 -13.03 9.27 7.59
CA VAL A 354 -14.16 8.40 7.25
C VAL A 354 -14.80 7.77 8.49
N LEU A 355 -14.42 8.22 9.67
CA LEU A 355 -14.98 7.70 10.93
C LEU A 355 -16.51 7.79 10.99
N PRO A 356 -17.19 8.87 10.57
CA PRO A 356 -18.66 8.91 10.58
C PRO A 356 -19.28 7.80 9.73
N ARG A 357 -18.67 7.44 8.59
CA ARG A 357 -19.10 6.31 7.76
C ARG A 357 -18.87 4.97 8.45
N LEU A 358 -17.71 4.79 9.10
CA LEU A 358 -17.39 3.57 9.86
C LEU A 358 -18.35 3.36 11.03
N LEU A 359 -18.81 4.42 11.65
CA LEU A 359 -19.81 4.40 12.72
C LEU A 359 -21.26 4.25 12.19
N GLY A 360 -21.47 4.35 10.87
CA GLY A 360 -22.79 4.28 10.26
C GLY A 360 -23.62 5.57 10.42
N GLU A 361 -22.98 6.68 10.79
CA GLU A 361 -23.60 8.01 10.93
C GLU A 361 -23.74 8.73 9.58
N GLU A 362 -22.89 8.37 8.62
CA GLU A 362 -22.94 8.86 7.24
C GLU A 362 -22.97 7.70 6.25
N THR A 363 -23.50 7.95 5.07
CA THR A 363 -23.52 7.02 3.93
C THR A 363 -22.87 7.65 2.71
N GLY A 364 -22.35 6.82 1.80
CA GLY A 364 -21.65 7.26 0.59
C GLY A 364 -20.15 7.42 0.83
N GLY A 365 -19.45 7.95 -0.16
CA GLY A 365 -18.02 8.17 -0.17
C GLY A 365 -17.69 9.45 -0.94
N ASP A 366 -16.45 9.59 -1.36
CA ASP A 366 -16.06 10.66 -2.26
C ASP A 366 -16.77 10.52 -3.62
N GLU A 367 -17.04 11.63 -4.28
CA GLU A 367 -17.57 11.61 -5.65
C GLU A 367 -16.53 11.02 -6.61
N ALA A 368 -15.24 11.27 -6.34
CA ALA A 368 -14.12 10.71 -7.06
C ALA A 368 -12.91 10.49 -6.16
N VAL A 369 -12.13 9.44 -6.45
CA VAL A 369 -10.78 9.23 -5.90
C VAL A 369 -9.76 9.58 -6.96
N VAL A 370 -8.66 10.20 -6.54
CA VAL A 370 -7.51 10.51 -7.38
C VAL A 370 -6.33 9.66 -6.95
N VAL A 371 -5.68 9.01 -7.93
CA VAL A 371 -4.44 8.26 -7.75
C VAL A 371 -3.39 8.84 -8.68
N PHE A 372 -2.17 8.94 -8.20
CA PHE A 372 -1.06 9.49 -8.94
C PHE A 372 0.12 8.54 -8.95
N ASP A 373 0.50 8.04 -10.11
CA ASP A 373 1.72 7.27 -10.29
C ASP A 373 2.84 8.19 -10.75
N GLU A 374 3.75 8.44 -9.85
CA GLU A 374 4.87 9.35 -10.05
C GLU A 374 5.94 8.78 -11.00
N TYR A 375 6.00 7.46 -11.20
CA TYR A 375 7.01 6.84 -12.06
C TYR A 375 7.00 7.37 -13.50
N GLY A 376 5.82 7.68 -14.03
CA GLY A 376 5.69 8.09 -15.42
C GLY A 376 4.84 9.32 -15.64
N GLY A 377 4.53 10.07 -14.58
CA GLY A 377 3.62 11.21 -14.68
C GLY A 377 2.23 10.77 -15.16
N THR A 378 1.64 9.80 -14.49
CA THR A 378 0.32 9.25 -14.75
C THR A 378 -0.65 9.70 -13.68
N ARG A 379 -1.84 10.16 -14.05
CA ARG A 379 -2.91 10.61 -13.14
C ARG A 379 -4.20 9.89 -13.46
N MET A 380 -4.94 9.51 -12.43
CA MET A 380 -6.22 8.82 -12.55
C MET A 380 -7.29 9.52 -11.70
N ALA A 381 -8.47 9.71 -12.27
CA ALA A 381 -9.70 9.99 -11.54
C ALA A 381 -10.65 8.80 -11.68
N ARG A 382 -11.24 8.36 -10.54
CA ARG A 382 -12.18 7.25 -10.49
C ARG A 382 -13.42 7.67 -9.71
N THR A 383 -14.58 7.66 -10.40
CA THR A 383 -15.91 7.86 -9.83
C THR A 383 -16.59 6.50 -9.56
N ALA A 384 -17.83 6.49 -9.10
CA ALA A 384 -18.58 5.25 -8.91
C ALA A 384 -18.73 4.42 -10.20
N GLN A 385 -18.78 5.07 -11.36
CA GLN A 385 -19.01 4.43 -12.66
C GLN A 385 -17.79 4.48 -13.58
N TRP A 386 -17.06 5.58 -13.60
CA TRP A 386 -16.07 5.85 -14.62
C TRP A 386 -14.66 5.95 -14.04
N LYS A 387 -13.67 5.49 -14.82
CA LYS A 387 -12.25 5.72 -14.58
C LYS A 387 -11.62 6.41 -15.78
N TYR A 388 -10.87 7.47 -15.54
CA TYR A 388 -10.09 8.19 -16.55
C TYR A 388 -8.62 8.23 -16.13
N VAL A 389 -7.74 7.86 -17.05
CA VAL A 389 -6.28 7.88 -16.86
C VAL A 389 -5.67 8.79 -17.91
N VAL A 390 -4.90 9.76 -17.44
CA VAL A 390 -4.10 10.64 -18.29
C VAL A 390 -2.62 10.45 -17.99
N ARG A 391 -1.82 10.43 -19.05
CA ARG A 391 -0.37 10.30 -18.97
C ARG A 391 0.30 11.49 -19.64
N ARG A 392 1.42 11.94 -19.07
CA ARG A 392 2.29 12.92 -19.73
C ARG A 392 2.85 12.34 -21.04
N ASP A 393 3.28 11.09 -21.01
CA ASP A 393 3.92 10.38 -22.12
C ASP A 393 3.22 9.02 -22.33
N GLY A 394 2.06 9.02 -23.01
CA GLY A 394 1.31 7.79 -23.25
C GLY A 394 -0.15 8.03 -23.62
N PRO A 395 -0.89 6.95 -23.92
CA PRO A 395 -2.30 7.05 -24.28
C PRO A 395 -3.16 7.41 -23.06
N GLU A 396 -4.28 8.09 -23.34
CA GLU A 396 -5.37 8.24 -22.38
C GLU A 396 -6.20 6.95 -22.33
N GLU A 397 -6.80 6.69 -21.17
CA GLU A 397 -7.73 5.58 -20.99
C GLU A 397 -9.02 6.08 -20.31
N LEU A 398 -10.15 5.53 -20.75
CA LEU A 398 -11.47 5.75 -20.16
C LEU A 398 -12.22 4.43 -20.08
N TYR A 399 -12.67 4.06 -18.87
CA TYR A 399 -13.37 2.81 -18.64
C TYR A 399 -14.74 3.05 -17.99
N ASP A 400 -15.76 2.32 -18.46
CA ASP A 400 -17.09 2.23 -17.84
C ASP A 400 -17.12 1.02 -16.89
N LEU A 401 -16.79 1.24 -15.64
CA LEU A 401 -16.63 0.18 -14.63
C LEU A 401 -17.93 -0.52 -14.21
N VAL A 402 -19.09 -0.04 -14.66
CA VAL A 402 -20.37 -0.71 -14.46
C VAL A 402 -20.58 -1.80 -15.53
N ASN A 403 -20.22 -1.51 -16.78
CA ASN A 403 -20.39 -2.42 -17.91
C ASN A 403 -19.10 -3.20 -18.23
N ASP A 404 -17.96 -2.69 -17.81
CA ASP A 404 -16.63 -3.28 -18.00
C ASP A 404 -15.82 -3.17 -16.66
N PRO A 405 -16.21 -3.94 -15.62
CA PRO A 405 -15.53 -3.89 -14.32
C PRO A 405 -14.08 -4.39 -14.37
N ASP A 406 -13.73 -5.14 -15.41
CA ASP A 406 -12.39 -5.68 -15.63
C ASP A 406 -11.52 -4.80 -16.54
N GLU A 407 -11.99 -3.59 -16.90
CA GLU A 407 -11.20 -2.59 -17.63
C GLU A 407 -10.58 -3.10 -18.93
N ARG A 408 -11.39 -3.81 -19.75
CA ARG A 408 -10.94 -4.42 -21.02
C ARG A 408 -11.14 -3.53 -22.23
N GLU A 409 -12.06 -2.56 -22.14
CA GLU A 409 -12.46 -1.71 -23.27
C GLU A 409 -12.12 -0.24 -23.02
N ASN A 410 -10.97 0.20 -23.53
CA ASN A 410 -10.60 1.62 -23.48
C ASN A 410 -11.48 2.43 -24.43
N ARG A 411 -12.36 3.28 -23.87
CA ARG A 411 -13.32 4.11 -24.60
C ARG A 411 -12.86 5.55 -24.86
N SER A 412 -11.61 5.89 -24.52
CA SER A 412 -11.10 7.27 -24.65
C SER A 412 -11.17 7.81 -26.09
N GLY A 413 -11.06 6.92 -27.10
CA GLY A 413 -11.15 7.27 -28.53
C GLY A 413 -12.57 7.30 -29.12
N GLU A 414 -13.60 6.92 -28.34
CA GLU A 414 -14.98 6.89 -28.85
C GLU A 414 -15.58 8.30 -28.88
N GLN A 415 -16.27 8.63 -29.98
CA GLN A 415 -16.89 9.96 -30.17
C GLN A 415 -17.92 10.30 -29.08
N GLY A 416 -18.67 9.30 -28.57
CA GLY A 416 -19.64 9.45 -27.48
C GLY A 416 -19.04 9.66 -26.10
N SER A 417 -17.77 9.41 -25.91
CA SER A 417 -17.06 9.45 -24.63
C SER A 417 -16.43 10.80 -24.30
N ALA A 418 -16.37 11.73 -25.25
CA ALA A 418 -15.68 13.02 -25.11
C ALA A 418 -16.18 13.84 -23.92
N ILE A 419 -17.49 13.92 -23.71
CA ILE A 419 -18.09 14.68 -22.60
C ILE A 419 -17.64 14.09 -21.26
N ARG A 420 -17.70 12.77 -21.12
CA ARG A 420 -17.32 12.09 -19.88
C ARG A 420 -15.81 12.22 -19.59
N ARG A 421 -14.98 12.11 -20.62
CA ARG A 421 -13.54 12.34 -20.51
C ARG A 421 -13.24 13.76 -20.03
N ASP A 422 -13.89 14.77 -20.64
CA ASP A 422 -13.66 16.18 -20.29
C ASP A 422 -14.15 16.50 -18.87
N GLU A 423 -15.25 15.90 -18.40
CA GLU A 423 -15.71 16.00 -17.01
C GLU A 423 -14.65 15.46 -16.02
N LEU A 424 -14.11 14.27 -16.28
CA LEU A 424 -13.12 13.66 -15.40
C LEU A 424 -11.75 14.36 -15.48
N ALA A 425 -11.39 14.89 -16.63
CA ALA A 425 -10.22 15.76 -16.77
C ALA A 425 -10.37 17.03 -15.91
N GLY A 426 -11.60 17.61 -15.87
CA GLY A 426 -11.95 18.71 -14.97
C GLY A 426 -11.78 18.33 -13.49
N VAL A 427 -12.25 17.14 -13.08
CA VAL A 427 -12.05 16.63 -11.71
C VAL A 427 -10.56 16.57 -11.35
N LEU A 428 -9.72 16.02 -12.24
CA LEU A 428 -8.27 15.98 -12.04
C LEU A 428 -7.67 17.38 -11.91
N HIS A 429 -8.03 18.28 -12.83
CA HIS A 429 -7.53 19.66 -12.83
C HIS A 429 -7.83 20.36 -11.50
N ASP A 430 -9.09 20.34 -11.08
CA ASP A 430 -9.55 21.02 -9.85
C ASP A 430 -8.97 20.38 -8.59
N TRP A 431 -8.77 19.05 -8.61
CA TRP A 431 -8.21 18.32 -7.49
C TRP A 431 -6.72 18.66 -7.31
N PHE A 432 -5.92 18.62 -8.38
CA PHE A 432 -4.50 18.98 -8.31
C PHE A 432 -4.29 20.48 -8.05
N ALA A 433 -5.18 21.37 -8.49
CA ALA A 433 -5.13 22.78 -8.14
C ALA A 433 -5.23 23.03 -6.62
N ARG A 434 -5.91 22.14 -5.89
CA ARG A 434 -6.08 22.23 -4.42
C ARG A 434 -5.00 21.52 -3.62
N HIS A 435 -4.56 20.34 -4.06
CA HIS A 435 -3.75 19.41 -3.25
C HIS A 435 -2.33 19.22 -3.77
N ASN A 436 -1.87 20.06 -4.69
CA ASN A 436 -0.54 20.00 -5.27
C ASN A 436 0.32 21.18 -4.77
N ALA A 437 1.57 20.90 -4.43
CA ALA A 437 2.60 21.95 -4.26
C ALA A 437 3.34 22.10 -5.59
N ALA A 438 3.22 23.26 -6.24
CA ALA A 438 3.76 23.49 -7.59
C ALA A 438 5.26 23.17 -7.70
N GLU A 439 6.03 23.47 -6.64
CA GLU A 439 7.46 23.17 -6.55
C GLU A 439 7.77 21.68 -6.36
N ARG A 440 6.76 20.87 -6.04
CA ARG A 440 6.85 19.42 -5.83
C ARG A 440 6.03 18.62 -6.85
N ASP A 441 5.46 19.27 -7.87
CA ASP A 441 4.64 18.58 -8.86
C ASP A 441 5.48 17.60 -9.69
N ALA A 442 5.39 16.32 -9.37
CA ALA A 442 6.13 15.28 -10.06
C ALA A 442 5.71 15.10 -11.52
N PHE A 443 4.49 15.49 -11.89
CA PHE A 443 4.06 15.49 -13.29
C PHE A 443 4.92 16.40 -14.16
N ALA A 444 5.48 17.46 -13.58
CA ALA A 444 6.41 18.37 -14.24
C ALA A 444 7.89 17.97 -14.12
N ARG A 445 8.21 16.94 -13.31
CA ARG A 445 9.59 16.50 -13.02
C ARG A 445 9.97 15.24 -13.80
N PRO A 446 11.27 14.99 -14.02
CA PRO A 446 11.77 13.83 -14.73
C PRO A 446 11.86 12.60 -13.80
N VAL A 447 10.78 12.27 -13.10
CA VAL A 447 10.71 11.04 -12.31
C VAL A 447 10.84 9.85 -13.24
N SER A 448 11.70 8.91 -12.92
CA SER A 448 12.17 7.90 -13.87
C SER A 448 11.62 6.49 -13.61
N GLY A 449 11.02 6.24 -12.44
CA GLY A 449 10.69 4.89 -11.99
C GLY A 449 11.90 4.04 -11.58
N ARG A 450 13.09 4.66 -11.52
CA ARG A 450 14.35 3.99 -11.15
C ARG A 450 14.80 4.30 -9.75
N GLY A 451 13.98 5.01 -9.01
CA GLY A 451 14.13 5.32 -7.60
C GLY A 451 14.51 6.76 -7.31
N GLN A 452 14.06 7.22 -6.16
CA GLN A 452 14.42 8.50 -5.56
C GLN A 452 15.61 8.30 -4.61
N VAL A 453 16.65 9.12 -4.77
CA VAL A 453 17.94 9.00 -4.06
C VAL A 453 18.20 10.16 -3.10
N SER A 454 17.35 11.18 -3.11
CA SER A 454 17.42 12.32 -2.20
C SER A 454 16.03 12.88 -1.94
N PRO A 455 15.72 13.31 -0.70
CA PRO A 455 14.47 13.99 -0.42
C PRO A 455 14.43 15.39 -1.02
N LEU A 456 13.25 15.84 -1.48
CA LEU A 456 13.07 17.15 -2.12
C LEU A 456 13.41 18.33 -1.21
N TRP A 457 13.21 18.20 0.10
CA TRP A 457 13.51 19.27 1.05
C TRP A 457 14.99 19.63 1.14
N ARG A 458 15.89 18.78 0.62
CA ARG A 458 17.32 19.11 0.48
C ARG A 458 17.61 20.13 -0.63
N GLY A 459 16.64 20.44 -1.48
CA GLY A 459 16.79 21.42 -2.56
C GLY A 459 17.82 21.04 -3.61
N ARG A 460 18.09 19.75 -3.81
CA ARG A 460 19.00 19.26 -4.85
C ARG A 460 18.34 19.37 -6.23
N SER A 461 19.17 19.35 -7.27
CA SER A 461 18.68 19.25 -8.64
C SER A 461 17.94 17.94 -8.91
N ASP A 462 17.11 17.88 -9.94
CA ASP A 462 16.40 16.66 -10.31
C ASP A 462 17.37 15.50 -10.63
N ALA A 463 18.52 15.78 -11.26
CA ALA A 463 19.55 14.79 -11.55
C ALA A 463 20.22 14.21 -10.30
N GLU A 464 20.20 14.92 -9.17
CA GLU A 464 20.70 14.48 -7.87
C GLU A 464 19.60 13.88 -6.99
N THR A 465 18.33 14.06 -7.38
CA THR A 465 17.15 13.62 -6.64
C THR A 465 16.64 12.27 -7.16
N TYR A 466 16.67 12.07 -8.48
CA TYR A 466 16.17 10.84 -9.10
C TYR A 466 17.32 10.08 -9.76
N ALA A 467 17.29 8.75 -9.64
CA ALA A 467 18.25 7.91 -10.33
C ALA A 467 18.08 8.05 -11.85
N SER A 468 19.20 8.25 -12.55
CA SER A 468 19.19 8.47 -13.99
C SER A 468 19.04 7.17 -14.78
N ALA A 469 18.41 7.26 -15.96
CA ALA A 469 18.36 6.19 -16.96
C ALA A 469 19.72 5.99 -17.69
N ALA A 470 20.76 6.72 -17.30
CA ALA A 470 22.07 6.64 -17.93
C ALA A 470 22.77 5.31 -17.58
N GLY A 471 22.60 4.31 -18.44
CA GLY A 471 23.26 3.00 -18.34
C GLY A 471 22.39 1.79 -18.68
N GLU A 472 21.10 1.87 -18.49
CA GLU A 472 20.18 0.77 -18.76
C GLU A 472 19.10 1.23 -19.73
N ARG A 473 19.31 1.00 -21.01
CA ARG A 473 18.27 1.18 -22.01
C ARG A 473 17.21 0.11 -21.76
N HIS A 474 15.94 0.50 -21.66
CA HIS A 474 14.86 -0.44 -21.91
C HIS A 474 15.16 -1.11 -23.22
N ALA A 475 15.44 -2.41 -23.19
CA ALA A 475 15.50 -3.19 -24.41
C ALA A 475 14.11 -3.09 -25.01
N ALA A 476 13.99 -2.39 -26.12
CA ALA A 476 12.77 -2.43 -26.91
C ALA A 476 12.43 -3.90 -27.11
N ALA A 477 11.19 -4.27 -26.84
CA ALA A 477 10.71 -5.63 -27.00
C ALA A 477 11.25 -6.18 -28.33
N PRO A 478 11.87 -7.39 -28.33
CA PRO A 478 12.33 -7.96 -29.57
C PRO A 478 11.11 -8.11 -30.47
N ALA A 479 11.20 -7.54 -31.67
CA ALA A 479 10.17 -7.67 -32.69
C ALA A 479 9.85 -9.16 -32.82
N VAL A 480 8.65 -9.56 -32.43
CA VAL A 480 8.17 -10.94 -32.57
C VAL A 480 8.17 -11.25 -34.07
N SER A 481 9.23 -11.90 -34.54
CA SER A 481 9.27 -12.44 -35.87
C SER A 481 8.20 -13.51 -35.97
N ARG A 482 7.10 -13.19 -36.65
CA ARG A 482 6.08 -14.18 -37.01
C ARG A 482 6.74 -15.23 -37.93
N ARG A 483 7.29 -16.29 -37.37
CA ARG A 483 7.53 -17.51 -38.10
C ARG A 483 6.18 -18.21 -38.28
N ARG A 484 5.68 -18.23 -39.53
CA ARG A 484 4.58 -19.11 -39.93
C ARG A 484 5.10 -20.56 -39.76
N PRO A 485 4.32 -21.46 -39.17
CA PRO A 485 4.63 -22.88 -39.24
C PRO A 485 4.48 -23.39 -40.67
N PRO A 486 5.21 -24.51 -41.01
CA PRO A 486 5.18 -25.10 -42.35
C PRO A 486 3.85 -25.73 -42.71
#